data_893188d28fda24949ff43876d1075544
#
_entry.id   893188d28fda24949ff43876d1075544
#
_cell.length_a   1.000
_cell.length_b   1.000
_cell.length_c   1.000
_cell.angle_alpha   90.00
_cell.angle_beta   90.00
_cell.angle_gamma   90.00
#
_symmetry.space_group_name_H-M   'P 1'
#
loop_
_entity.id
_entity.type
_entity.pdbx_description
1 polymer ?
#
loop_
_entity_poly.entity_id
_entity_poly.type
_entity_poly.pdbx_seq_one_letter_code
_entity_poly.pdbx_strand_id
1 'polypeptide(L)'
;MWDGGLQEQEVLAIEKIKAAFSVNVSKPDKPFRSGSISEQLKSYGFIGNEMFPWKGYAGFRFVEAKKEGEFDLVIVTHCNVIIVELKDWNHQPVTARGDTWFKGDKNMGRSPVSVTRSKKFMLDKKLKRLVDRFTNKGYIPIVHFFVVMTGNADFSALPEEQRRHTISLKDFLKFADRGSFNNYFKPHPATKVLNKDFHLFDDLFLGPQTAPKALRVNGYEANDMIFEHPKKVYREYLAKSEISTNSEALLRVWNFRNITGTKANTPEGRAQIVSREREVLQHINHQNRDLYNHCLRSLTSFQKDEVTAEYSEVYEVPPGHVRFNEFIGKYGKNFSDMDRLNVVKLLIAKFSDLHEMKIAHRDVADHSLNRPGFPGECFICELRLPDHRFRWKH
;
A
#
# COMPACT_ATOMS: atom_id res chain seq x y z
N MET A 1 1.14 4.58 13.82
CA MET A 1 1.00 4.12 12.43
C MET A 1 -0.31 4.66 11.91
N TRP A 2 -0.34 5.26 10.74
CA TRP A 2 -1.57 5.63 10.08
C TRP A 2 -2.24 4.38 9.53
N ASP A 3 -3.54 4.22 9.77
CA ASP A 3 -4.33 3.11 9.23
C ASP A 3 -4.72 3.45 7.78
N GLY A 4 -4.00 2.92 6.82
CA GLY A 4 -4.28 3.09 5.40
C GLY A 4 -3.05 3.46 4.58
N GLY A 5 -3.12 3.23 3.27
CA GLY A 5 -2.10 3.57 2.29
C GLY A 5 -0.83 2.72 2.27
N LEU A 6 -0.57 1.93 3.30
CA LEU A 6 0.50 0.93 3.30
C LEU A 6 -0.01 -0.38 2.71
N GLN A 7 0.79 -0.98 1.84
CA GLN A 7 0.54 -2.34 1.36
C GLN A 7 0.93 -3.37 2.43
N GLU A 8 0.38 -4.56 2.35
CA GLU A 8 0.63 -5.63 3.33
C GLU A 8 2.12 -5.93 3.51
N GLN A 9 2.87 -5.98 2.41
CA GLN A 9 4.30 -6.25 2.44
C GLN A 9 5.07 -5.15 3.15
N GLU A 10 4.63 -3.90 3.00
CA GLU A 10 5.19 -2.75 3.71
C GLU A 10 4.91 -2.87 5.22
N VAL A 11 3.69 -3.23 5.59
CA VAL A 11 3.31 -3.47 7.00
C VAL A 11 4.13 -4.58 7.61
N LEU A 12 4.27 -5.73 6.93
CA LEU A 12 5.09 -6.86 7.39
C LEU A 12 6.57 -6.47 7.57
N ALA A 13 7.11 -5.68 6.66
CA ALA A 13 8.48 -5.20 6.77
C ALA A 13 8.64 -4.24 7.95
N ILE A 14 7.70 -3.32 8.15
CA ILE A 14 7.68 -2.38 9.28
C ILE A 14 7.59 -3.12 10.61
N GLU A 15 6.75 -4.15 10.73
CA GLU A 15 6.66 -4.95 11.96
C GLU A 15 7.97 -5.74 12.23
N LYS A 16 8.66 -6.24 11.20
CA LYS A 16 9.99 -6.85 11.37
C LYS A 16 11.03 -5.85 11.85
N ILE A 17 11.03 -4.64 11.27
CA ILE A 17 11.91 -3.54 11.69
C ILE A 17 11.61 -3.18 13.14
N LYS A 18 10.36 -2.93 13.49
CA LYS A 18 9.92 -2.63 14.85
C LYS A 18 10.34 -3.70 15.84
N ALA A 19 10.14 -4.98 15.52
CA ALA A 19 10.56 -6.09 16.37
C ALA A 19 12.07 -6.11 16.60
N ALA A 20 12.88 -5.95 15.55
CA ALA A 20 14.33 -5.95 15.64
C ALA A 20 14.85 -4.79 16.51
N PHE A 21 14.35 -3.59 16.31
CA PHE A 21 14.78 -2.43 17.08
C PHE A 21 14.25 -2.42 18.52
N SER A 22 13.11 -3.06 18.79
CA SER A 22 12.55 -3.18 20.16
C SER A 22 13.33 -4.15 21.04
N VAL A 23 13.89 -5.21 20.48
CA VAL A 23 14.67 -6.22 21.26
C VAL A 23 15.90 -5.58 21.91
N ASN A 24 16.53 -4.63 21.26
CA ASN A 24 17.75 -3.98 21.76
C ASN A 24 17.48 -2.92 22.84
N VAL A 25 16.23 -2.47 23.00
CA VAL A 25 15.80 -1.56 24.08
C VAL A 25 15.58 -2.32 25.40
N SER A 26 15.27 -3.62 25.33
CA SER A 26 14.83 -4.41 26.50
C SER A 26 15.92 -5.26 27.16
N LYS A 27 17.13 -5.35 26.61
CA LYS A 27 18.24 -6.08 27.25
C LYS A 27 19.14 -5.12 28.01
N PRO A 28 19.25 -5.22 29.37
CA PRO A 28 20.27 -4.54 30.09
C PRO A 28 21.62 -5.14 29.68
N ASP A 29 22.34 -4.42 28.84
CA ASP A 29 23.71 -4.77 28.56
C ASP A 29 24.56 -4.57 29.84
N LYS A 30 25.66 -5.30 29.88
CA LYS A 30 26.63 -5.31 31.00
C LYS A 30 26.93 -3.88 31.47
N PRO A 31 27.24 -3.72 32.77
CA PRO A 31 27.52 -2.39 33.33
C PRO A 31 28.64 -1.71 32.55
N PHE A 32 28.35 -0.49 32.08
CA PHE A 32 29.25 0.30 31.24
C PHE A 32 30.50 0.71 32.02
N ARG A 33 31.65 0.67 31.35
CA ARG A 33 32.88 1.28 31.86
C ARG A 33 32.75 2.81 31.81
N SER A 34 33.22 3.48 32.88
CA SER A 34 33.28 4.95 33.02
C SER A 34 33.98 5.59 31.82
N GLY A 35 33.47 6.71 31.34
CA GLY A 35 33.96 7.41 30.14
C GLY A 35 33.39 6.93 28.81
N SER A 36 32.41 6.02 28.85
CA SER A 36 31.79 5.46 27.67
C SER A 36 30.77 6.41 27.03
N ILE A 37 30.40 6.12 25.76
CA ILE A 37 29.30 6.77 25.05
C ILE A 37 28.02 6.84 25.91
N SER A 38 27.80 5.88 26.81
CA SER A 38 26.69 5.82 27.76
C SER A 38 26.65 7.01 28.74
N GLU A 39 27.79 7.42 29.29
CA GLU A 39 27.82 8.59 30.19
C GLU A 39 27.58 9.88 29.42
N GLN A 40 28.13 9.96 28.22
CA GLN A 40 27.81 11.07 27.31
C GLN A 40 26.30 11.12 26.99
N LEU A 41 25.67 9.96 26.69
CA LEU A 41 24.23 9.90 26.41
C LEU A 41 23.39 10.26 27.67
N LYS A 42 23.82 9.83 28.88
CA LYS A 42 23.17 10.25 30.14
C LYS A 42 23.27 11.76 30.36
N SER A 43 24.44 12.36 30.07
CA SER A 43 24.63 13.82 30.15
C SER A 43 23.73 14.56 29.16
N TYR A 44 23.22 13.88 28.13
CA TYR A 44 22.27 14.41 27.13
C TYR A 44 20.80 14.23 27.52
N GLY A 45 20.51 13.72 28.73
CA GLY A 45 19.13 13.55 29.23
C GLY A 45 18.52 12.19 28.89
N PHE A 46 19.29 11.21 28.41
CA PHE A 46 18.85 9.83 28.29
C PHE A 46 18.98 9.13 29.63
N ILE A 47 17.89 8.59 30.16
CA ILE A 47 17.82 7.94 31.47
C ILE A 47 17.74 6.43 31.28
N GLY A 48 18.60 5.68 31.96
CA GLY A 48 18.57 4.22 32.03
C GLY A 48 19.03 3.52 30.75
N ASN A 49 18.38 2.41 30.41
CA ASN A 49 18.71 1.57 29.25
C ASN A 49 18.21 2.15 27.92
N GLU A 50 17.61 3.33 27.91
CA GLU A 50 17.16 4.07 26.71
C GLU A 50 18.34 4.62 25.91
N MET A 51 19.32 3.77 25.61
CA MET A 51 20.50 4.20 24.86
C MET A 51 20.24 4.52 23.41
N PHE A 52 19.10 4.07 22.89
CA PHE A 52 18.60 4.37 21.55
C PHE A 52 17.09 4.57 21.61
N PRO A 53 16.62 5.76 21.99
CA PRO A 53 15.22 6.05 21.79
C PRO A 53 14.95 6.05 20.29
N TRP A 54 14.11 5.12 19.88
CA TRP A 54 13.67 4.99 18.51
C TRP A 54 12.19 5.30 18.46
N LYS A 55 11.79 6.11 17.48
CA LYS A 55 10.40 6.31 17.17
C LYS A 55 10.19 6.19 15.67
N GLY A 56 9.31 5.29 15.27
CA GLY A 56 8.96 5.06 13.88
C GLY A 56 7.62 5.71 13.54
N TYR A 57 7.57 6.39 12.39
CA TYR A 57 6.37 6.99 11.81
C TYR A 57 6.16 6.36 10.45
N ALA A 58 5.01 5.72 10.24
CA ALA A 58 4.77 4.92 9.05
C ALA A 58 3.48 5.31 8.34
N GLY A 59 3.48 5.21 6.99
CA GLY A 59 2.30 5.34 6.18
C GLY A 59 1.70 6.75 6.10
N PHE A 60 2.51 7.79 6.01
CA PHE A 60 2.02 9.17 5.98
C PHE A 60 2.50 9.96 4.77
N ARG A 61 1.80 11.08 4.49
CA ARG A 61 2.19 12.10 3.51
C ARG A 61 2.05 13.50 4.10
N PHE A 62 2.86 14.44 3.63
CA PHE A 62 2.62 15.85 3.92
C PHE A 62 1.57 16.43 2.97
N VAL A 63 0.60 17.15 3.52
CA VAL A 63 -0.52 17.76 2.77
C VAL A 63 -0.17 19.14 2.24
N GLU A 64 0.91 19.74 2.76
CA GLU A 64 1.38 21.08 2.35
C GLU A 64 2.16 21.05 1.06
N ALA A 65 1.75 21.85 0.09
CA ALA A 65 2.39 22.21 -1.17
C ALA A 65 2.24 21.19 -2.32
N LYS A 66 2.31 21.72 -3.55
CA LYS A 66 2.21 21.03 -4.86
C LYS A 66 3.17 19.83 -5.07
N LYS A 67 4.04 19.51 -4.10
CA LYS A 67 4.95 18.36 -4.11
C LYS A 67 4.73 17.57 -2.82
N GLU A 68 3.75 16.71 -2.84
CA GLU A 68 3.50 15.76 -1.76
C GLU A 68 4.64 14.73 -1.69
N GLY A 69 5.21 14.56 -0.48
CA GLY A 69 6.14 13.48 -0.20
C GLY A 69 5.41 12.43 0.62
N GLU A 70 5.26 11.24 0.06
CA GLU A 70 4.75 10.08 0.79
C GLU A 70 5.90 9.31 1.40
N PHE A 71 5.71 8.79 2.60
CA PHE A 71 6.73 8.07 3.35
C PHE A 71 6.18 6.72 3.79
N ASP A 72 6.90 5.66 3.46
CA ASP A 72 6.57 4.32 3.94
C ASP A 72 6.92 4.22 5.42
N LEU A 73 8.16 4.60 5.79
CA LEU A 73 8.61 4.63 7.17
C LEU A 73 9.68 5.72 7.36
N VAL A 74 9.59 6.45 8.46
CA VAL A 74 10.64 7.34 8.96
C VAL A 74 10.98 6.92 10.38
N ILE A 75 12.26 6.69 10.64
CA ILE A 75 12.78 6.31 11.97
C ILE A 75 13.57 7.49 12.53
N VAL A 76 13.15 8.01 13.66
CA VAL A 76 13.89 9.02 14.43
C VAL A 76 14.68 8.31 15.50
N THR A 77 15.97 8.61 15.56
CA THR A 77 16.89 8.07 16.54
C THR A 77 17.46 9.18 17.43
N HIS A 78 18.33 8.83 18.35
CA HIS A 78 19.02 9.79 19.22
C HIS A 78 19.95 10.78 18.49
N CYS A 79 20.24 10.58 17.20
CA CYS A 79 21.19 11.43 16.47
C CYS A 79 20.87 11.65 15.00
N ASN A 80 19.95 10.91 14.44
CA ASN A 80 19.62 11.02 13.03
C ASN A 80 18.15 10.67 12.76
N VAL A 81 17.73 10.96 11.53
CA VAL A 81 16.43 10.56 10.98
C VAL A 81 16.69 9.70 9.76
N ILE A 82 16.06 8.55 9.67
CA ILE A 82 16.24 7.58 8.58
C ILE A 82 14.94 7.44 7.82
N ILE A 83 14.93 7.83 6.56
CA ILE A 83 13.83 7.60 5.63
C ILE A 83 14.03 6.20 5.05
N VAL A 84 13.00 5.37 5.14
CA VAL A 84 12.98 4.00 4.61
C VAL A 84 11.89 3.92 3.55
N GLU A 85 12.29 3.73 2.31
CA GLU A 85 11.42 3.43 1.18
C GLU A 85 11.39 1.93 0.98
N LEU A 86 10.24 1.30 1.05
CA LEU A 86 10.09 -0.16 0.97
C LEU A 86 9.74 -0.59 -0.45
N LYS A 87 10.41 -1.64 -0.97
CA LYS A 87 10.12 -2.22 -2.28
C LYS A 87 10.10 -3.75 -2.20
N ASP A 88 8.91 -4.34 -2.40
CA ASP A 88 8.73 -5.79 -2.43
C ASP A 88 8.82 -6.32 -3.87
N TRP A 89 10.05 -6.35 -4.40
CA TRP A 89 10.31 -6.88 -5.73
C TRP A 89 10.97 -8.25 -5.63
N ASN A 90 10.51 -9.17 -6.46
CA ASN A 90 10.88 -10.58 -6.40
C ASN A 90 11.28 -11.13 -7.78
N HIS A 91 12.08 -12.19 -7.76
CA HIS A 91 12.40 -13.11 -8.84
C HIS A 91 13.24 -12.56 -10.00
N GLN A 92 13.07 -11.33 -10.39
CA GLN A 92 13.78 -10.74 -11.54
C GLN A 92 14.82 -9.73 -11.07
N PRO A 93 15.96 -9.60 -11.80
CA PRO A 93 16.98 -8.64 -11.45
C PRO A 93 16.47 -7.20 -11.62
N VAL A 94 16.97 -6.33 -10.76
CA VAL A 94 16.73 -4.88 -10.82
C VAL A 94 17.90 -4.21 -11.51
N THR A 95 17.61 -3.48 -12.57
CA THR A 95 18.58 -2.72 -13.32
C THR A 95 18.15 -1.26 -13.42
N ALA A 96 19.05 -0.38 -13.86
CA ALA A 96 18.73 1.03 -14.09
C ALA A 96 19.28 1.52 -15.43
N ARG A 97 18.49 2.36 -16.11
CA ARG A 97 18.91 3.13 -17.29
C ARG A 97 18.66 4.61 -16.98
N GLY A 98 19.73 5.30 -16.62
CA GLY A 98 19.65 6.66 -16.09
C GLY A 98 18.84 6.69 -14.78
N ASP A 99 17.78 7.49 -14.72
CA ASP A 99 16.90 7.63 -13.55
C ASP A 99 15.66 6.70 -13.59
N THR A 100 15.64 5.73 -14.51
CA THR A 100 14.55 4.76 -14.63
C THR A 100 15.00 3.38 -14.20
N TRP A 101 14.23 2.74 -13.30
CA TRP A 101 14.48 1.37 -12.87
C TRP A 101 13.64 0.35 -13.63
N PHE A 102 14.20 -0.84 -13.78
CA PHE A 102 13.58 -1.98 -14.45
C PHE A 102 13.65 -3.20 -13.55
N LYS A 103 12.58 -3.99 -13.53
CA LYS A 103 12.52 -5.35 -12.96
C LYS A 103 12.45 -6.34 -14.13
N GLY A 104 13.56 -6.98 -14.46
CA GLY A 104 13.72 -7.63 -15.76
C GLY A 104 13.52 -6.61 -16.87
N ASP A 105 12.60 -6.88 -17.79
CA ASP A 105 12.24 -5.96 -18.89
C ASP A 105 11.14 -4.96 -18.54
N LYS A 106 10.48 -5.12 -17.38
CA LYS A 106 9.38 -4.24 -16.95
C LYS A 106 9.93 -2.90 -16.47
N ASN A 107 9.48 -1.81 -17.08
CA ASN A 107 9.76 -0.46 -16.64
C ASN A 107 9.00 -0.18 -15.34
N MET A 108 9.72 0.09 -14.26
CA MET A 108 9.19 0.39 -12.92
C MET A 108 9.10 1.90 -12.64
N GLY A 109 9.39 2.72 -13.63
CA GLY A 109 9.37 4.17 -13.53
C GLY A 109 10.64 4.77 -12.93
N ARG A 110 10.48 5.96 -12.35
CA ARG A 110 11.60 6.72 -11.79
C ARG A 110 12.26 5.97 -10.63
N SER A 111 13.59 6.06 -10.57
CA SER A 111 14.42 5.48 -9.51
C SER A 111 13.88 5.79 -8.11
N PRO A 112 13.55 4.77 -7.30
CA PRO A 112 13.17 4.99 -5.89
C PRO A 112 14.24 5.73 -5.10
N VAL A 113 15.53 5.57 -5.44
CA VAL A 113 16.64 6.31 -4.82
C VAL A 113 16.50 7.80 -5.09
N SER A 114 16.22 8.20 -6.33
CA SER A 114 16.04 9.61 -6.70
C SER A 114 14.78 10.22 -6.07
N VAL A 115 13.69 9.45 -6.01
CA VAL A 115 12.46 9.87 -5.34
C VAL A 115 12.72 10.10 -3.85
N THR A 116 13.35 9.13 -3.18
CA THR A 116 13.62 9.23 -1.74
C THR A 116 14.66 10.29 -1.40
N ARG A 117 15.62 10.53 -2.29
CA ARG A 117 16.54 11.68 -2.17
C ARG A 117 15.78 13.01 -2.18
N SER A 118 14.77 13.15 -3.02
CA SER A 118 13.90 14.34 -3.02
C SER A 118 13.11 14.50 -1.71
N LYS A 119 12.61 13.38 -1.15
CA LYS A 119 11.95 13.34 0.17
C LYS A 119 12.92 13.77 1.28
N LYS A 120 14.19 13.31 1.22
CA LYS A 120 15.24 13.73 2.15
C LYS A 120 15.41 15.26 2.14
N PHE A 121 15.57 15.88 0.98
CA PHE A 121 15.71 17.33 0.91
C PHE A 121 14.48 18.08 1.43
N MET A 122 13.28 17.55 1.20
CA MET A 122 12.06 18.13 1.76
C MET A 122 12.08 18.06 3.30
N LEU A 123 12.44 16.90 3.85
CA LEU A 123 12.48 16.70 5.31
C LEU A 123 13.59 17.55 5.95
N ASP A 124 14.77 17.60 5.36
CA ASP A 124 15.86 18.51 5.80
C ASP A 124 15.37 19.95 5.89
N LYS A 125 14.62 20.42 4.89
CA LYS A 125 14.07 21.78 4.87
C LYS A 125 13.04 22.01 5.97
N LYS A 126 12.18 21.00 6.25
CA LYS A 126 11.20 21.09 7.36
C LYS A 126 11.90 21.10 8.72
N LEU A 127 12.90 20.24 8.92
CA LEU A 127 13.66 20.20 10.17
C LEU A 127 14.47 21.50 10.41
N LYS A 128 15.03 22.10 9.36
CA LYS A 128 15.70 23.42 9.47
C LYS A 128 14.79 24.53 9.97
N ARG A 129 13.50 24.48 9.67
CA ARG A 129 12.51 25.43 10.21
C ARG A 129 12.25 25.25 11.72
N LEU A 130 12.61 24.09 12.26
CA LEU A 130 12.45 23.74 13.67
C LEU A 130 13.76 23.85 14.45
N VAL A 131 14.86 24.31 13.85
CA VAL A 131 16.21 24.26 14.42
C VAL A 131 16.29 24.94 15.79
N ASP A 132 15.61 26.05 15.98
CA ASP A 132 15.60 26.79 17.25
C ASP A 132 14.72 26.15 18.32
N ARG A 133 13.86 25.22 17.96
CA ARG A 133 12.98 24.49 18.88
C ARG A 133 13.68 23.26 19.48
N PHE A 134 14.70 22.72 18.80
CA PHE A 134 15.50 21.63 19.36
C PHE A 134 16.28 22.09 20.60
N THR A 135 16.43 21.17 21.53
CA THR A 135 17.21 21.44 22.74
C THR A 135 18.65 21.80 22.42
N ASN A 136 19.23 21.16 21.43
CA ASN A 136 20.55 21.51 20.89
C ASN A 136 20.40 22.55 19.78
N LYS A 137 20.19 23.80 20.16
CA LYS A 137 19.95 24.91 19.23
C LYS A 137 21.05 25.01 18.18
N GLY A 138 20.67 25.33 16.96
CA GLY A 138 21.59 25.49 15.83
C GLY A 138 21.91 24.21 15.07
N TYR A 139 21.48 23.05 15.57
CA TYR A 139 21.74 21.76 14.91
C TYR A 139 20.45 20.98 14.73
N ILE A 140 20.34 20.31 13.60
CA ILE A 140 19.27 19.34 13.30
C ILE A 140 19.88 17.94 13.18
N PRO A 141 19.11 16.88 13.45
CA PRO A 141 19.58 15.52 13.18
C PRO A 141 19.88 15.32 11.68
N ILE A 142 20.92 14.55 11.39
CA ILE A 142 21.26 14.22 10.00
C ILE A 142 20.18 13.31 9.43
N VAL A 143 19.68 13.64 8.24
CA VAL A 143 18.70 12.81 7.54
C VAL A 143 19.43 11.86 6.59
N HIS A 144 19.27 10.58 6.83
CA HIS A 144 19.68 9.49 5.94
C HIS A 144 18.47 8.91 5.19
N PHE A 145 18.73 8.16 4.12
CA PHE A 145 17.65 7.45 3.45
C PHE A 145 18.14 6.15 2.83
N PHE A 146 17.26 5.18 2.76
CA PHE A 146 17.47 3.90 2.10
C PHE A 146 16.24 3.48 1.31
N VAL A 147 16.50 2.83 0.18
CA VAL A 147 15.54 1.95 -0.49
C VAL A 147 15.78 0.55 0.05
N VAL A 148 14.84 0.02 0.78
CA VAL A 148 14.95 -1.30 1.43
C VAL A 148 14.17 -2.31 0.62
N MET A 149 14.90 -3.25 0.03
CA MET A 149 14.33 -4.37 -0.72
C MET A 149 13.81 -5.41 0.26
N THR A 150 12.50 -5.59 0.31
CA THR A 150 11.82 -6.56 1.19
C THR A 150 11.62 -7.90 0.52
N GLY A 151 11.61 -7.91 -0.83
CA GLY A 151 11.61 -9.11 -1.65
C GLY A 151 13.03 -9.66 -1.93
N ASN A 152 13.11 -10.63 -2.83
CA ASN A 152 14.34 -11.36 -3.15
C ASN A 152 14.96 -10.96 -4.50
N ALA A 153 14.54 -9.86 -5.11
CA ALA A 153 15.13 -9.39 -6.36
C ALA A 153 16.62 -9.04 -6.17
N ASP A 154 17.43 -9.45 -7.13
CA ASP A 154 18.84 -9.05 -7.19
C ASP A 154 18.97 -7.62 -7.71
N PHE A 155 19.63 -6.77 -6.95
CA PHE A 155 19.91 -5.37 -7.29
C PHE A 155 21.41 -5.07 -7.46
N SER A 156 22.24 -6.10 -7.58
CA SER A 156 23.70 -5.96 -7.73
C SER A 156 24.11 -5.20 -9.01
N ALA A 157 23.28 -5.27 -10.05
CA ALA A 157 23.46 -4.59 -11.33
C ALA A 157 23.10 -3.09 -11.33
N LEU A 158 22.61 -2.55 -10.20
CA LEU A 158 22.39 -1.10 -10.10
C LEU A 158 23.71 -0.32 -10.15
N PRO A 159 23.73 0.89 -10.74
CA PRO A 159 24.86 1.79 -10.66
C PRO A 159 25.29 2.04 -9.20
N GLU A 160 26.58 2.19 -8.95
CA GLU A 160 27.14 2.29 -7.60
C GLU A 160 26.47 3.39 -6.76
N GLU A 161 26.21 4.55 -7.36
CA GLU A 161 25.53 5.66 -6.68
C GLU A 161 24.13 5.29 -6.17
N GLN A 162 23.39 4.49 -6.93
CA GLN A 162 22.06 4.02 -6.52
C GLN A 162 22.17 2.84 -5.57
N ARG A 163 23.10 1.92 -5.82
CA ARG A 163 23.33 0.75 -4.98
C ARG A 163 23.75 1.11 -3.56
N ARG A 164 24.50 2.19 -3.34
CA ARG A 164 24.87 2.68 -1.99
C ARG A 164 23.68 3.03 -1.11
N HIS A 165 22.54 3.36 -1.71
CA HIS A 165 21.30 3.70 -1.02
C HIS A 165 20.26 2.57 -1.07
N THR A 166 20.61 1.43 -1.67
CA THR A 166 19.72 0.26 -1.79
C THR A 166 20.28 -0.87 -0.95
N ILE A 167 19.45 -1.42 -0.07
CA ILE A 167 19.87 -2.43 0.89
C ILE A 167 18.78 -3.50 1.02
N SER A 168 19.16 -4.76 1.29
CA SER A 168 18.18 -5.78 1.63
C SER A 168 17.55 -5.52 3.01
N LEU A 169 16.32 -5.97 3.23
CA LEU A 169 15.70 -5.90 4.56
C LEU A 169 16.59 -6.60 5.61
N LYS A 170 17.16 -7.77 5.27
CA LYS A 170 18.06 -8.51 6.16
C LYS A 170 19.26 -7.67 6.61
N ASP A 171 19.87 -6.93 5.70
CA ASP A 171 21.03 -6.09 6.03
C ASP A 171 20.61 -4.81 6.75
N PHE A 172 19.45 -4.25 6.42
CA PHE A 172 18.90 -3.11 7.14
C PHE A 172 18.61 -3.45 8.61
N LEU A 173 18.11 -4.65 8.91
CA LEU A 173 17.86 -5.10 10.27
C LEU A 173 19.14 -5.21 11.13
N LYS A 174 20.34 -5.30 10.52
CA LYS A 174 21.61 -5.26 11.24
C LYS A 174 21.85 -3.91 11.92
N PHE A 175 21.23 -2.84 11.47
CA PHE A 175 21.30 -1.53 12.13
C PHE A 175 20.59 -1.50 13.49
N ALA A 176 19.79 -2.50 13.81
CA ALA A 176 19.26 -2.68 15.15
C ALA A 176 20.36 -3.05 16.17
N ASP A 177 21.50 -3.63 15.71
CA ASP A 177 22.67 -3.81 16.55
C ASP A 177 23.42 -2.47 16.70
N ARG A 178 23.74 -2.14 17.94
CA ARG A 178 24.39 -0.88 18.30
C ARG A 178 25.75 -0.69 17.63
N GLY A 179 26.54 -1.74 17.56
CA GLY A 179 27.87 -1.69 16.95
C GLY A 179 27.77 -1.37 15.46
N SER A 180 26.91 -2.08 14.75
CA SER A 180 26.62 -1.89 13.33
C SER A 180 26.06 -0.49 13.06
N PHE A 181 25.14 -0.01 13.91
CA PHE A 181 24.57 1.34 13.81
C PHE A 181 25.65 2.41 13.94
N ASN A 182 26.44 2.36 15.01
CA ASN A 182 27.47 3.38 15.28
C ASN A 182 28.57 3.38 14.21
N ASN A 183 28.96 2.20 13.72
CA ASN A 183 29.96 2.07 12.66
C ASN A 183 29.49 2.72 11.34
N TYR A 184 28.20 2.56 11.02
CA TYR A 184 27.64 3.10 9.78
C TYR A 184 27.31 4.58 9.89
N PHE A 185 26.52 4.96 10.89
CA PHE A 185 25.98 6.33 11.00
C PHE A 185 26.92 7.30 11.69
N LYS A 186 27.94 6.82 12.41
CA LYS A 186 28.94 7.64 13.12
C LYS A 186 28.32 8.80 13.90
N PRO A 187 27.49 8.52 14.93
CA PRO A 187 26.74 9.54 15.67
C PRO A 187 27.62 10.70 16.13
N HIS A 188 27.18 11.93 15.89
CA HIS A 188 27.90 13.12 16.29
C HIS A 188 27.16 13.86 17.42
N PRO A 189 27.85 14.30 18.50
CA PRO A 189 27.22 14.95 19.64
C PRO A 189 26.37 16.19 19.28
N ALA A 190 26.79 16.94 18.25
CA ALA A 190 26.07 18.16 17.85
C ALA A 190 24.69 17.86 17.23
N THR A 191 24.50 16.69 16.60
CA THR A 191 23.23 16.33 15.93
C THR A 191 22.32 15.46 16.77
N LYS A 192 22.55 15.42 18.09
CA LYS A 192 21.78 14.59 19.01
C LYS A 192 20.32 15.05 19.10
N VAL A 193 19.43 14.08 19.30
CA VAL A 193 18.01 14.26 19.59
C VAL A 193 17.78 13.79 21.02
N LEU A 194 17.25 14.65 21.87
CA LEU A 194 16.94 14.30 23.26
C LEU A 194 15.50 13.78 23.37
N ASN A 195 15.19 13.03 24.45
CA ASN A 195 13.84 12.52 24.69
C ASN A 195 12.78 13.62 24.62
N LYS A 196 13.09 14.79 25.16
CA LYS A 196 12.19 15.95 25.12
C LYS A 196 12.01 16.57 23.74
N ASP A 197 12.84 16.24 22.75
CA ASP A 197 12.71 16.76 21.38
C ASP A 197 11.77 15.88 20.53
N PHE A 198 11.41 14.67 21.00
CA PHE A 198 10.57 13.76 20.22
C PHE A 198 9.17 14.31 19.93
N HIS A 199 8.62 15.18 20.79
CA HIS A 199 7.34 15.84 20.52
C HIS A 199 7.38 16.70 19.25
N LEU A 200 8.54 17.26 18.87
CA LEU A 200 8.69 18.02 17.62
C LEU A 200 8.47 17.14 16.39
N PHE A 201 8.88 15.88 16.47
CA PHE A 201 8.64 14.90 15.41
C PHE A 201 7.19 14.41 15.42
N ASP A 202 6.55 14.30 16.59
CA ASP A 202 5.11 14.01 16.68
C ASP A 202 4.31 15.12 16.00
N ASP A 203 4.59 16.38 16.34
CA ASP A 203 3.97 17.54 15.69
C ASP A 203 4.19 17.56 14.19
N LEU A 204 5.39 17.15 13.74
CA LEU A 204 5.75 17.14 12.33
C LEU A 204 5.11 16.00 11.54
N PHE A 205 5.06 14.78 12.09
CA PHE A 205 4.65 13.56 11.37
C PHE A 205 3.22 13.10 11.69
N LEU A 206 2.61 13.60 12.77
CA LEU A 206 1.24 13.27 13.18
C LEU A 206 0.35 14.50 13.28
N GLY A 207 0.89 15.68 13.00
CA GLY A 207 0.18 16.95 13.07
C GLY A 207 -0.79 17.19 11.91
N PRO A 208 -1.51 18.32 11.92
CA PRO A 208 -2.58 18.61 10.96
C PRO A 208 -2.09 18.79 9.51
N GLN A 209 -0.79 18.92 9.31
CA GLN A 209 -0.18 19.02 7.98
C GLN A 209 0.19 17.64 7.37
N THR A 210 -0.21 16.56 8.01
CA THR A 210 0.02 15.20 7.54
C THR A 210 -1.29 14.44 7.39
N ALA A 211 -1.30 13.48 6.47
CA ALA A 211 -2.42 12.58 6.22
C ALA A 211 -1.88 11.16 5.99
N PRO A 212 -2.74 10.14 6.04
CA PRO A 212 -2.36 8.79 5.63
C PRO A 212 -1.77 8.79 4.22
N LYS A 213 -0.82 7.90 3.96
CA LYS A 213 -0.32 7.61 2.60
C LYS A 213 -1.51 7.20 1.72
N ALA A 214 -1.56 7.69 0.50
CA ALA A 214 -2.60 7.30 -0.43
C ALA A 214 -2.40 5.86 -0.91
N LEU A 215 -3.48 5.09 -0.98
CA LEU A 215 -3.45 3.78 -1.61
C LEU A 215 -3.45 3.98 -3.13
N ARG A 216 -2.35 3.61 -3.80
CA ARG A 216 -2.19 3.73 -5.25
C ARG A 216 -1.96 2.37 -5.89
N VAL A 217 -2.72 2.11 -6.94
CA VAL A 217 -2.64 0.86 -7.70
C VAL A 217 -2.74 1.17 -9.20
N ASN A 218 -1.71 0.81 -9.96
CA ASN A 218 -1.68 0.93 -11.42
C ASN A 218 -2.07 2.31 -11.97
N GLY A 219 -1.61 3.39 -11.33
CA GLY A 219 -1.89 4.77 -11.75
C GLY A 219 -3.28 5.29 -11.34
N TYR A 220 -3.93 4.62 -10.39
CA TYR A 220 -5.16 5.06 -9.75
C TYR A 220 -4.94 5.27 -8.26
N GLU A 221 -5.36 6.42 -7.75
CA GLU A 221 -5.36 6.74 -6.32
C GLU A 221 -6.74 6.46 -5.72
N ALA A 222 -6.77 5.65 -4.66
CA ALA A 222 -7.97 5.38 -3.90
C ALA A 222 -8.41 6.62 -3.12
N ASN A 223 -9.69 6.93 -3.22
CA ASN A 223 -10.35 7.94 -2.41
C ASN A 223 -11.15 7.29 -1.28
N ASP A 224 -12.45 7.52 -1.24
CA ASP A 224 -13.31 7.01 -0.20
C ASP A 224 -13.55 5.51 -0.33
N MET A 225 -13.52 4.80 0.79
CA MET A 225 -13.97 3.43 0.89
C MET A 225 -15.49 3.41 0.76
N ILE A 226 -15.99 2.77 -0.29
CA ILE A 226 -17.43 2.72 -0.59
C ILE A 226 -18.08 1.41 -0.17
N PHE A 227 -17.28 0.38 0.09
CA PHE A 227 -17.80 -0.92 0.52
C PHE A 227 -16.73 -1.74 1.24
N GLU A 228 -17.12 -2.43 2.29
CA GLU A 228 -16.38 -3.52 2.91
C GLU A 228 -17.27 -4.77 2.97
N HIS A 229 -16.77 -5.87 2.41
CA HIS A 229 -17.48 -7.14 2.45
C HIS A 229 -17.69 -7.59 3.91
N PRO A 230 -18.89 -8.10 4.32
CA PRO A 230 -19.19 -8.45 5.70
C PRO A 230 -18.19 -9.40 6.36
N LYS A 231 -17.59 -10.31 5.59
CA LYS A 231 -16.51 -11.20 6.03
C LYS A 231 -15.12 -10.61 5.84
N LYS A 232 -15.01 -9.31 5.53
CA LYS A 232 -13.74 -8.59 5.26
C LYS A 232 -12.84 -9.27 4.22
N VAL A 233 -13.45 -9.97 3.26
CA VAL A 233 -12.74 -10.67 2.19
C VAL A 233 -12.15 -9.67 1.18
N TYR A 234 -12.80 -8.53 0.99
CA TYR A 234 -12.33 -7.42 0.18
C TYR A 234 -12.95 -6.11 0.63
N ARG A 235 -12.28 -5.03 0.25
CA ARG A 235 -12.74 -3.65 0.37
C ARG A 235 -12.75 -3.00 -1.01
N GLU A 236 -13.62 -2.03 -1.21
CA GLU A 236 -13.72 -1.29 -2.44
C GLU A 236 -13.67 0.21 -2.20
N TYR A 237 -12.97 0.86 -3.08
CA TYR A 237 -12.72 2.29 -3.05
C TYR A 237 -13.12 2.91 -4.39
N LEU A 238 -13.68 4.11 -4.37
CA LEU A 238 -13.64 4.96 -5.54
C LEU A 238 -12.18 5.35 -5.76
N ALA A 239 -11.74 5.25 -7.00
CA ALA A 239 -10.37 5.60 -7.37
C ALA A 239 -10.37 6.58 -8.54
N LYS A 240 -9.40 7.48 -8.56
CA LYS A 240 -9.20 8.44 -9.64
C LYS A 240 -7.90 8.16 -10.35
N SER A 241 -7.90 8.28 -11.66
CA SER A 241 -6.68 8.18 -12.45
C SER A 241 -5.73 9.33 -12.14
N GLU A 242 -4.45 9.02 -11.94
CA GLU A 242 -3.39 10.04 -11.77
C GLU A 242 -3.06 10.77 -13.08
N ILE A 243 -3.45 10.19 -14.22
CA ILE A 243 -3.14 10.71 -15.55
C ILE A 243 -4.33 11.48 -16.13
N SER A 244 -5.55 11.00 -15.88
CA SER A 244 -6.79 11.58 -16.43
C SER A 244 -7.70 12.06 -15.31
N THR A 245 -7.98 13.36 -15.27
CA THR A 245 -8.82 13.98 -14.22
C THR A 245 -10.29 13.57 -14.26
N ASN A 246 -10.76 12.97 -15.35
CA ASN A 246 -12.17 12.59 -15.56
C ASN A 246 -12.41 11.07 -15.54
N SER A 247 -11.38 10.28 -15.27
CA SER A 247 -11.49 8.82 -15.27
C SER A 247 -11.62 8.31 -13.83
N GLU A 248 -12.82 7.88 -13.49
CA GLU A 248 -13.11 7.18 -12.24
C GLU A 248 -13.01 5.67 -12.45
N ALA A 249 -12.62 4.97 -11.41
CA ALA A 249 -12.49 3.53 -11.39
C ALA A 249 -12.91 2.98 -10.03
N LEU A 250 -13.17 1.68 -9.99
CA LEU A 250 -13.38 0.92 -8.77
C LEU A 250 -12.08 0.19 -8.42
N LEU A 251 -11.48 0.53 -7.30
CA LEU A 251 -10.34 -0.21 -6.76
C LEU A 251 -10.85 -1.22 -5.72
N ARG A 252 -10.64 -2.51 -5.97
CA ARG A 252 -10.91 -3.58 -5.02
C ARG A 252 -9.62 -4.12 -4.44
N VAL A 253 -9.57 -4.20 -3.11
CA VAL A 253 -8.46 -4.78 -2.36
C VAL A 253 -8.95 -6.06 -1.69
N TRP A 254 -8.47 -7.20 -2.19
CA TRP A 254 -8.75 -8.52 -1.66
C TRP A 254 -7.87 -8.81 -0.45
N ASN A 255 -8.45 -9.43 0.56
CA ASN A 255 -7.73 -10.01 1.69
C ASN A 255 -7.95 -11.53 1.72
N PHE A 256 -7.02 -12.26 1.12
CA PHE A 256 -7.11 -13.73 1.01
C PHE A 256 -7.02 -14.46 2.34
N ARG A 257 -6.52 -13.82 3.40
CA ARG A 257 -6.50 -14.41 4.75
C ARG A 257 -7.90 -14.64 5.31
N ASN A 258 -8.87 -13.84 4.89
CA ASN A 258 -10.25 -13.94 5.30
C ASN A 258 -11.09 -14.87 4.41
N ILE A 259 -10.49 -15.44 3.38
CA ILE A 259 -11.14 -16.45 2.54
C ILE A 259 -10.94 -17.82 3.17
N THR A 260 -12.05 -18.47 3.53
CA THR A 260 -12.02 -19.83 4.05
C THR A 260 -11.67 -20.82 2.95
N GLY A 261 -10.62 -21.62 3.17
CA GLY A 261 -10.23 -22.68 2.25
C GLY A 261 -8.72 -22.78 2.02
N THR A 262 -8.24 -23.99 1.73
CA THR A 262 -6.81 -24.27 1.61
C THR A 262 -6.14 -23.54 0.43
N LYS A 263 -6.87 -23.26 -0.64
CA LYS A 263 -6.34 -22.57 -1.83
C LYS A 263 -5.91 -21.12 -1.54
N ALA A 264 -6.65 -20.40 -0.72
CA ALA A 264 -6.31 -19.02 -0.37
C ALA A 264 -5.00 -18.92 0.45
N ASN A 265 -4.56 -20.01 1.05
CA ASN A 265 -3.36 -20.05 1.88
C ASN A 265 -2.06 -20.19 1.08
N THR A 266 -2.12 -20.57 -0.20
CA THR A 266 -0.94 -20.74 -1.04
C THR A 266 -0.86 -19.68 -2.14
N PRO A 267 0.32 -19.25 -2.57
CA PRO A 267 0.48 -18.29 -3.67
C PRO A 267 -0.20 -18.76 -4.96
N GLU A 268 -0.02 -20.05 -5.30
CA GLU A 268 -0.60 -20.65 -6.49
C GLU A 268 -2.13 -20.70 -6.43
N GLY A 269 -2.68 -21.00 -5.25
CA GLY A 269 -4.12 -21.03 -5.04
C GLY A 269 -4.75 -19.63 -5.12
N ARG A 270 -4.09 -18.61 -4.57
CA ARG A 270 -4.53 -17.21 -4.72
C ARG A 270 -4.49 -16.77 -6.18
N ALA A 271 -3.39 -17.06 -6.88
CA ALA A 271 -3.27 -16.78 -8.32
C ALA A 271 -4.38 -17.46 -9.13
N GLN A 272 -4.75 -18.72 -8.79
CA GLN A 272 -5.89 -19.39 -9.41
C GLN A 272 -7.23 -18.72 -9.13
N ILE A 273 -7.43 -18.15 -7.94
CA ILE A 273 -8.68 -17.43 -7.61
C ILE A 273 -8.80 -16.18 -8.49
N VAL A 274 -7.73 -15.42 -8.62
CA VAL A 274 -7.72 -14.19 -9.42
C VAL A 274 -7.81 -14.48 -10.91
N SER A 275 -7.03 -15.44 -11.44
CA SER A 275 -7.03 -15.75 -12.87
C SER A 275 -8.40 -16.25 -13.36
N ARG A 276 -9.14 -16.94 -12.49
CA ARG A 276 -10.44 -17.50 -12.82
C ARG A 276 -11.49 -16.45 -13.18
N GLU A 277 -11.54 -15.34 -12.44
CA GLU A 277 -12.44 -14.23 -12.79
C GLU A 277 -12.16 -13.73 -14.19
N ARG A 278 -10.88 -13.55 -14.53
CA ARG A 278 -10.43 -13.11 -15.85
C ARG A 278 -10.74 -14.14 -16.96
N GLU A 279 -10.53 -15.41 -16.69
CA GLU A 279 -10.86 -16.49 -17.62
C GLU A 279 -12.36 -16.51 -17.95
N VAL A 280 -13.21 -16.33 -16.92
CA VAL A 280 -14.66 -16.24 -17.10
C VAL A 280 -15.03 -15.00 -17.93
N LEU A 281 -14.47 -13.84 -17.62
CA LEU A 281 -14.72 -12.61 -18.37
C LEU A 281 -14.26 -12.72 -19.83
N GLN A 282 -13.11 -13.36 -20.08
CA GLN A 282 -12.66 -13.65 -21.44
C GLN A 282 -13.61 -14.59 -22.18
N HIS A 283 -14.10 -15.64 -21.51
CA HIS A 283 -15.07 -16.55 -22.09
C HIS A 283 -16.37 -15.82 -22.46
N ILE A 284 -16.89 -14.96 -21.58
CA ILE A 284 -18.08 -14.14 -21.87
C ILE A 284 -17.81 -13.23 -23.07
N ASN A 285 -16.66 -12.56 -23.12
CA ASN A 285 -16.31 -11.68 -24.23
C ASN A 285 -16.28 -12.40 -25.59
N HIS A 286 -15.83 -13.65 -25.61
CA HIS A 286 -15.82 -14.45 -26.84
C HIS A 286 -17.20 -14.96 -27.25
N GLN A 287 -18.06 -15.30 -26.31
CA GLN A 287 -19.37 -15.90 -26.57
C GLN A 287 -20.49 -14.86 -26.73
N ASN A 288 -20.47 -13.81 -25.91
CA ASN A 288 -21.52 -12.80 -25.89
C ASN A 288 -20.92 -11.44 -25.50
N ARG A 289 -20.51 -10.67 -26.52
CA ARG A 289 -19.90 -9.36 -26.33
C ARG A 289 -20.84 -8.34 -25.68
N ASP A 290 -22.15 -8.45 -25.94
CA ASP A 290 -23.14 -7.58 -25.33
C ASP A 290 -23.15 -7.80 -23.81
N LEU A 291 -23.26 -9.06 -23.37
CA LEU A 291 -23.18 -9.39 -21.96
C LEU A 291 -21.84 -8.96 -21.33
N TYR A 292 -20.71 -9.11 -22.03
CA TYR A 292 -19.41 -8.65 -21.55
C TYR A 292 -19.38 -7.14 -21.28
N ASN A 293 -20.10 -6.34 -22.06
CA ASN A 293 -20.20 -4.90 -21.80
C ASN A 293 -20.98 -4.55 -20.51
N HIS A 294 -21.70 -5.52 -19.95
CA HIS A 294 -22.39 -5.39 -18.67
C HIS A 294 -21.61 -5.98 -17.48
N CYS A 295 -20.37 -6.43 -17.71
CA CYS A 295 -19.49 -6.93 -16.65
C CYS A 295 -18.45 -5.87 -16.27
N LEU A 296 -18.01 -5.88 -15.01
CA LEU A 296 -16.88 -5.07 -14.59
C LEU A 296 -15.62 -5.52 -15.32
N ARG A 297 -14.94 -4.60 -16.00
CA ARG A 297 -13.74 -4.88 -16.76
C ARG A 297 -12.51 -4.48 -15.97
N SER A 298 -11.61 -5.44 -15.75
CA SER A 298 -10.33 -5.14 -15.10
C SER A 298 -9.44 -4.29 -15.99
N LEU A 299 -8.89 -3.22 -15.42
CA LEU A 299 -7.88 -2.34 -16.03
C LEU A 299 -6.45 -2.76 -15.66
N THR A 300 -6.31 -3.73 -14.77
CA THR A 300 -5.01 -4.19 -14.26
C THR A 300 -4.44 -5.30 -15.11
N SER A 301 -3.14 -5.28 -15.38
CA SER A 301 -2.44 -6.45 -15.91
C SER A 301 -2.24 -7.49 -14.81
N PHE A 302 -2.56 -8.76 -15.07
CA PHE A 302 -2.39 -9.85 -14.12
C PHE A 302 -1.01 -10.49 -14.25
N GLN A 303 -0.30 -10.62 -13.13
CA GLN A 303 0.93 -11.41 -13.01
C GLN A 303 0.76 -12.35 -11.82
N LYS A 304 0.98 -13.65 -12.04
CA LYS A 304 0.77 -14.69 -11.01
C LYS A 304 1.62 -14.46 -9.76
N ASP A 305 2.82 -13.97 -9.96
CA ASP A 305 3.82 -13.74 -8.91
C ASP A 305 3.50 -12.50 -8.05
N GLU A 306 2.58 -11.65 -8.47
CA GLU A 306 2.16 -10.45 -7.75
C GLU A 306 0.98 -10.71 -6.79
N VAL A 307 0.40 -11.92 -6.81
CA VAL A 307 -0.73 -12.26 -5.93
C VAL A 307 -0.25 -12.70 -4.56
N THR A 308 -0.15 -11.75 -3.65
CA THR A 308 0.18 -11.97 -2.25
C THR A 308 -1.08 -12.25 -1.40
N ALA A 309 -0.99 -12.18 -0.09
CA ALA A 309 -2.17 -12.33 0.78
C ALA A 309 -3.15 -11.15 0.66
N GLU A 310 -2.70 -9.98 0.24
CA GLU A 310 -3.55 -8.91 -0.31
C GLU A 310 -3.31 -8.78 -1.81
N TYR A 311 -4.37 -8.55 -2.56
CA TYR A 311 -4.31 -8.32 -4.00
C TYR A 311 -5.25 -7.19 -4.38
N SER A 312 -4.75 -6.27 -5.18
CA SER A 312 -5.50 -5.10 -5.60
C SER A 312 -5.80 -5.14 -7.10
N GLU A 313 -7.03 -4.86 -7.45
CA GLU A 313 -7.50 -4.84 -8.83
C GLU A 313 -8.30 -3.58 -9.09
N VAL A 314 -8.05 -2.95 -10.24
CA VAL A 314 -8.76 -1.75 -10.69
C VAL A 314 -9.74 -2.15 -11.80
N TYR A 315 -11.00 -1.77 -11.63
CA TYR A 315 -12.06 -2.02 -12.60
C TYR A 315 -12.53 -0.71 -13.22
N GLU A 316 -12.83 -0.78 -14.50
CA GLU A 316 -13.50 0.31 -15.20
C GLU A 316 -14.92 0.48 -14.67
N VAL A 317 -15.27 1.69 -14.28
CA VAL A 317 -16.65 2.06 -13.95
C VAL A 317 -17.11 3.05 -14.98
N PRO A 318 -18.11 2.70 -15.81
CA PRO A 318 -18.66 3.65 -16.76
C PRO A 318 -19.26 4.86 -16.05
N PRO A 319 -19.17 6.06 -16.62
CA PRO A 319 -19.68 7.28 -16.00
C PRO A 319 -21.15 7.15 -15.59
N GLY A 320 -21.49 7.64 -14.41
CA GLY A 320 -22.86 7.63 -13.89
C GLY A 320 -23.36 6.29 -13.34
N HIS A 321 -22.51 5.26 -13.26
CA HIS A 321 -22.90 4.00 -12.63
C HIS A 321 -22.79 4.11 -11.11
N VAL A 322 -23.81 3.57 -10.43
CA VAL A 322 -23.91 3.49 -8.97
C VAL A 322 -24.28 2.07 -8.57
N ARG A 323 -23.99 1.69 -7.33
CA ARG A 323 -24.40 0.39 -6.80
C ARG A 323 -25.93 0.27 -6.79
N PHE A 324 -26.39 -0.95 -6.98
CA PHE A 324 -27.84 -1.21 -7.06
C PHE A 324 -28.56 -0.84 -5.75
N ASN A 325 -27.97 -1.15 -4.60
CA ASN A 325 -28.52 -0.77 -3.30
C ASN A 325 -28.60 0.77 -3.13
N GLU A 326 -27.59 1.52 -3.56
CA GLU A 326 -27.60 2.97 -3.53
C GLU A 326 -28.66 3.53 -4.50
N PHE A 327 -28.75 2.94 -5.69
CA PHE A 327 -29.77 3.29 -6.65
C PHE A 327 -31.19 3.07 -6.11
N ILE A 328 -31.46 1.90 -5.52
CA ILE A 328 -32.77 1.62 -4.91
C ILE A 328 -33.02 2.54 -3.71
N GLY A 329 -32.00 2.80 -2.88
CA GLY A 329 -32.11 3.72 -1.75
C GLY A 329 -32.51 5.15 -2.19
N LYS A 330 -31.92 5.62 -3.29
CA LYS A 330 -32.12 6.98 -3.80
C LYS A 330 -33.41 7.13 -4.62
N TYR A 331 -33.71 6.15 -5.48
CA TYR A 331 -34.77 6.26 -6.48
C TYR A 331 -35.93 5.28 -6.31
N GLY A 332 -35.74 4.23 -5.51
CA GLY A 332 -36.70 3.13 -5.40
C GLY A 332 -38.08 3.51 -4.85
N LYS A 333 -38.14 4.60 -4.07
CA LYS A 333 -39.43 5.17 -3.61
C LYS A 333 -40.29 5.74 -4.73
N ASN A 334 -39.67 6.15 -5.84
CA ASN A 334 -40.35 6.75 -6.99
C ASN A 334 -40.67 5.73 -8.08
N PHE A 335 -40.32 4.45 -7.87
CA PHE A 335 -40.58 3.39 -8.84
C PHE A 335 -42.05 2.94 -8.75
N SER A 336 -42.70 2.95 -9.88
CA SER A 336 -43.95 2.23 -10.06
C SER A 336 -43.70 0.72 -9.99
N ASP A 337 -44.77 -0.07 -9.78
CA ASP A 337 -44.66 -1.52 -9.82
C ASP A 337 -44.22 -2.03 -11.19
N MET A 338 -44.56 -1.31 -12.26
CA MET A 338 -44.10 -1.62 -13.60
C MET A 338 -42.57 -1.40 -13.75
N ASP A 339 -42.04 -0.33 -13.18
CA ASP A 339 -40.58 -0.07 -13.19
C ASP A 339 -39.84 -1.16 -12.44
N ARG A 340 -40.35 -1.58 -11.27
CA ARG A 340 -39.79 -2.69 -10.48
C ARG A 340 -39.80 -3.99 -11.27
N LEU A 341 -40.91 -4.28 -11.93
CA LEU A 341 -41.04 -5.48 -12.77
C LEU A 341 -40.09 -5.48 -13.94
N ASN A 342 -39.89 -4.33 -14.60
CA ASN A 342 -38.96 -4.17 -15.69
C ASN A 342 -37.51 -4.38 -15.24
N VAL A 343 -37.14 -3.85 -14.08
CA VAL A 343 -35.82 -4.08 -13.47
C VAL A 343 -35.58 -5.59 -13.23
N VAL A 344 -36.56 -6.28 -12.64
CA VAL A 344 -36.47 -7.74 -12.40
C VAL A 344 -36.37 -8.51 -13.72
N LYS A 345 -37.17 -8.16 -14.73
CA LYS A 345 -37.07 -8.79 -16.07
C LYS A 345 -35.70 -8.64 -16.71
N LEU A 346 -35.12 -7.43 -16.64
CA LEU A 346 -33.78 -7.19 -17.16
C LEU A 346 -32.72 -8.02 -16.43
N LEU A 347 -32.78 -8.10 -15.10
CA LEU A 347 -31.88 -8.95 -14.33
C LEU A 347 -32.01 -10.42 -14.72
N ILE A 348 -33.24 -10.94 -14.79
CA ILE A 348 -33.49 -12.33 -15.19
C ILE A 348 -32.93 -12.60 -16.60
N ALA A 349 -33.12 -11.70 -17.56
CA ALA A 349 -32.58 -11.86 -18.91
C ALA A 349 -31.03 -11.98 -18.88
N LYS A 350 -30.33 -11.09 -18.15
CA LYS A 350 -28.86 -11.13 -18.07
C LYS A 350 -28.36 -12.39 -17.35
N PHE A 351 -29.06 -12.85 -16.31
CA PHE A 351 -28.71 -14.13 -15.67
C PHE A 351 -29.03 -15.33 -16.57
N SER A 352 -30.09 -15.25 -17.40
CA SER A 352 -30.37 -16.29 -18.41
C SER A 352 -29.21 -16.40 -19.41
N ASP A 353 -28.74 -15.26 -19.95
CA ASP A 353 -27.59 -15.22 -20.85
C ASP A 353 -26.34 -15.89 -20.24
N LEU A 354 -26.06 -15.65 -18.93
CA LEU A 354 -24.97 -16.32 -18.21
C LEU A 354 -25.21 -17.84 -18.10
N HIS A 355 -26.42 -18.27 -17.77
CA HIS A 355 -26.77 -19.67 -17.63
C HIS A 355 -26.71 -20.42 -18.95
N GLU A 356 -27.08 -19.81 -20.07
CA GLU A 356 -26.93 -20.39 -21.41
C GLU A 356 -25.46 -20.69 -21.73
N MET A 357 -24.54 -19.83 -21.26
CA MET A 357 -23.09 -20.07 -21.33
C MET A 357 -22.58 -21.02 -20.24
N LYS A 358 -23.47 -21.65 -19.45
CA LYS A 358 -23.14 -22.54 -18.32
C LYS A 358 -22.32 -21.86 -17.21
N ILE A 359 -22.47 -20.54 -17.06
CA ILE A 359 -21.86 -19.76 -16.02
C ILE A 359 -22.91 -19.50 -14.92
N ALA A 360 -22.60 -19.89 -13.68
CA ALA A 360 -23.43 -19.59 -12.52
C ALA A 360 -22.82 -18.44 -11.72
N HIS A 361 -23.58 -17.37 -11.49
CA HIS A 361 -23.13 -16.21 -10.75
C HIS A 361 -22.86 -16.52 -9.26
N ARG A 362 -23.66 -17.36 -8.62
CA ARG A 362 -23.57 -17.88 -7.24
C ARG A 362 -23.59 -16.86 -6.08
N ASP A 363 -23.43 -15.56 -6.34
CA ASP A 363 -23.49 -14.51 -5.34
C ASP A 363 -24.37 -13.37 -5.85
N VAL A 364 -25.65 -13.65 -5.99
CA VAL A 364 -26.64 -12.65 -6.39
C VAL A 364 -27.07 -11.88 -5.14
N ALA A 365 -26.43 -10.76 -4.90
CA ALA A 365 -26.73 -9.87 -3.80
C ALA A 365 -26.76 -8.41 -4.31
N ASP A 366 -27.37 -7.52 -3.54
CA ASP A 366 -27.49 -6.10 -3.89
C ASP A 366 -26.14 -5.40 -4.08
N HIS A 367 -25.12 -5.85 -3.34
CA HIS A 367 -23.76 -5.33 -3.44
C HIS A 367 -22.97 -5.88 -4.64
N SER A 368 -23.44 -6.92 -5.31
CA SER A 368 -22.83 -7.51 -6.50
C SER A 368 -23.41 -6.99 -7.81
N LEU A 369 -24.31 -6.03 -7.76
CA LEU A 369 -24.98 -5.42 -8.90
C LEU A 369 -24.70 -3.91 -8.94
N ASN A 370 -24.44 -3.38 -10.13
CA ASN A 370 -24.32 -1.95 -10.39
C ASN A 370 -25.30 -1.52 -11.48
N ARG A 371 -25.80 -0.28 -11.41
CA ARG A 371 -26.74 0.29 -12.37
C ARG A 371 -26.37 1.73 -12.74
N PRO A 372 -26.60 2.16 -14.00
CA PRO A 372 -26.57 3.57 -14.35
C PRO A 372 -27.53 4.40 -13.51
N GLY A 373 -27.11 5.60 -13.11
CA GLY A 373 -27.91 6.50 -12.27
C GLY A 373 -29.17 7.08 -12.95
N PHE A 374 -29.46 6.74 -14.22
CA PHE A 374 -30.61 7.20 -14.98
C PHE A 374 -31.53 6.05 -15.38
N PRO A 375 -32.87 6.24 -15.37
CA PRO A 375 -33.80 5.20 -15.80
C PRO A 375 -33.66 4.98 -17.31
N GLY A 376 -33.27 3.77 -17.71
CA GLY A 376 -33.28 3.33 -19.10
C GLY A 376 -32.18 2.43 -19.58
N GLU A 377 -31.00 2.38 -18.93
CA GLU A 377 -29.88 1.59 -19.45
C GLU A 377 -29.18 0.71 -18.39
N CYS A 378 -28.77 -0.37 -18.86
CA CYS A 378 -28.01 -1.55 -18.45
C CYS A 378 -27.37 -1.67 -17.07
N PHE A 379 -27.49 -2.90 -16.54
CA PHE A 379 -26.84 -3.38 -15.31
C PHE A 379 -25.42 -3.85 -15.61
N ILE A 380 -24.46 -3.53 -14.74
CA ILE A 380 -23.18 -4.21 -14.67
C ILE A 380 -23.29 -5.26 -13.58
N CYS A 381 -23.23 -6.54 -13.97
CA CYS A 381 -23.06 -7.64 -13.04
C CYS A 381 -21.61 -7.76 -12.68
N GLU A 382 -21.30 -7.74 -11.41
CA GLU A 382 -20.03 -8.14 -10.88
C GLU A 382 -20.01 -9.67 -10.81
N LEU A 383 -19.26 -10.32 -11.70
CA LEU A 383 -19.09 -11.76 -11.65
C LEU A 383 -18.10 -12.09 -10.54
N ARG A 384 -18.60 -12.50 -9.40
CA ARG A 384 -17.81 -13.03 -8.30
C ARG A 384 -17.69 -14.54 -8.39
N LEU A 385 -16.51 -14.99 -8.05
CA LEU A 385 -16.26 -16.40 -7.82
C LEU A 385 -16.50 -16.71 -6.35
N PRO A 386 -17.50 -17.52 -6.03
CA PRO A 386 -17.61 -18.08 -4.72
C PRO A 386 -16.69 -19.28 -4.56
N ASP A 387 -16.48 -19.57 -3.29
CA ASP A 387 -15.80 -20.70 -2.70
C ASP A 387 -15.88 -22.03 -3.48
N HIS A 388 -14.72 -22.52 -3.88
CA HIS A 388 -14.28 -23.92 -3.96
C HIS A 388 -15.00 -25.03 -4.72
N ARG A 389 -16.08 -24.83 -5.50
CA ARG A 389 -16.77 -25.97 -6.18
C ARG A 389 -17.11 -25.76 -7.65
N PHE A 390 -16.22 -25.20 -8.44
CA PHE A 390 -16.38 -25.30 -9.89
C PHE A 390 -15.83 -26.66 -10.36
N ARG A 391 -16.69 -27.62 -10.58
CA ARG A 391 -16.43 -28.72 -11.52
C ARG A 391 -17.02 -28.30 -12.86
N TRP A 392 -16.15 -28.07 -13.83
CA TRP A 392 -16.55 -28.16 -15.21
C TRP A 392 -17.00 -29.61 -15.44
N LYS A 393 -18.27 -29.83 -15.77
CA LYS A 393 -18.65 -31.07 -16.45
C LYS A 393 -18.28 -30.86 -17.91
N HIS A 394 -17.34 -31.68 -18.39
CA HIS A 394 -17.07 -31.86 -19.81
C HIS A 394 -18.29 -32.39 -20.53
#